data_074b28ac3882e416e55d6d90a00b3be5
#
_entry.id   074b28ac3882e416e55d6d90a00b3be5
#
_cell.length_a   1.000
_cell.length_b   1.000
_cell.length_c   1.000
_cell.angle_alpha   90.00
_cell.angle_beta   90.00
_cell.angle_gamma   90.00
#
_symmetry.space_group_name_H-M   'P 1'
#
loop_
_entity.id
_entity.type
_entity.pdbx_description
1 polymer ?
#
loop_
_entity_poly.entity_id
_entity_poly.type
_entity_poly.pdbx_seq_one_letter_code
_entity_poly.pdbx_strand_id
1 'polypeptide(L)'
;MNQSNVVEKWIKAFNAGDVDALTQLYSKDAINDQVVFTEPVRGRDEIRAMFEIEFQRAKMICIKENILVSGDWVVLEWSDPIGLRGCGFFKIKNGLINLQRGYFDQLTFFKIQNLPIPNNYLDR
;
A
#
# COMPACT_ATOMS: atom_id res chain seq x y z
N MET A 1 -8.52 -7.39 -19.24
CA MET A 1 -8.41 -6.13 -18.46
C MET A 1 -6.94 -5.78 -18.30
N ASN A 2 -6.58 -4.55 -18.51
CA ASN A 2 -5.23 -4.04 -18.33
C ASN A 2 -4.89 -4.04 -16.83
N GLN A 3 -3.70 -4.52 -16.46
CA GLN A 3 -3.25 -4.58 -15.08
C GLN A 3 -3.24 -3.21 -14.41
N SER A 4 -2.90 -2.14 -15.15
CA SER A 4 -2.92 -0.79 -14.59
C SER A 4 -4.30 -0.36 -14.12
N ASN A 5 -5.38 -0.90 -14.72
CA ASN A 5 -6.74 -0.58 -14.31
C ASN A 5 -7.03 -1.07 -12.88
N VAL A 6 -6.45 -2.19 -12.48
CA VAL A 6 -6.61 -2.70 -11.10
C VAL A 6 -5.98 -1.71 -10.12
N VAL A 7 -4.79 -1.19 -10.45
CA VAL A 7 -4.09 -0.22 -9.60
C VAL A 7 -4.83 1.13 -9.58
N GLU A 8 -5.40 1.57 -10.71
CA GLU A 8 -6.23 2.77 -10.72
C GLU A 8 -7.45 2.62 -9.79
N LYS A 9 -8.10 1.46 -9.81
CA LYS A 9 -9.21 1.17 -8.88
C LYS A 9 -8.72 1.14 -7.44
N TRP A 10 -7.52 0.60 -7.21
CA TRP A 10 -6.91 0.57 -5.89
C TRP A 10 -6.72 1.99 -5.35
N ILE A 11 -6.15 2.89 -6.16
CA ILE A 11 -5.93 4.29 -5.78
C ILE A 11 -7.27 4.95 -5.39
N LYS A 12 -8.29 4.75 -6.21
CA LYS A 12 -9.61 5.33 -5.97
C LYS A 12 -10.21 4.84 -4.65
N ALA A 13 -10.17 3.53 -4.41
CA ALA A 13 -10.71 2.93 -3.19
C ALA A 13 -9.90 3.36 -1.95
N PHE A 14 -8.59 3.38 -2.07
CA PHE A 14 -7.70 3.83 -1.00
C PHE A 14 -8.00 5.28 -0.61
N ASN A 15 -8.09 6.16 -1.59
CA ASN A 15 -8.34 7.58 -1.35
C ASN A 15 -9.73 7.85 -0.79
N ALA A 16 -10.68 6.98 -1.08
CA ALA A 16 -12.03 7.06 -0.52
C ALA A 16 -12.14 6.43 0.87
N GLY A 17 -11.11 5.72 1.33
CA GLY A 17 -11.18 4.96 2.57
C GLY A 17 -12.18 3.82 2.49
N ASP A 18 -12.44 3.31 1.29
CA ASP A 18 -13.45 2.28 1.05
C ASP A 18 -12.82 0.90 1.19
N VAL A 19 -12.90 0.36 2.41
CA VAL A 19 -12.27 -0.92 2.75
C VAL A 19 -12.87 -2.07 1.93
N ASP A 20 -14.18 -2.06 1.68
CA ASP A 20 -14.84 -3.12 0.92
C ASP A 20 -14.35 -3.14 -0.54
N ALA A 21 -14.37 -1.98 -1.20
CA ALA A 21 -13.90 -1.87 -2.58
C ALA A 21 -12.42 -2.23 -2.68
N LEU A 22 -11.62 -1.78 -1.73
CA LEU A 22 -10.19 -2.04 -1.70
C LEU A 22 -9.89 -3.53 -1.54
N THR A 23 -10.55 -4.17 -0.59
CA THR A 23 -10.33 -5.59 -0.26
C THR A 23 -10.70 -6.50 -1.43
N GLN A 24 -11.74 -6.15 -2.18
CA GLN A 24 -12.17 -6.94 -3.34
C GLN A 24 -11.14 -6.99 -4.46
N LEU A 25 -10.16 -6.09 -4.46
CA LEU A 25 -9.10 -6.09 -5.47
C LEU A 25 -8.00 -7.11 -5.20
N TYR A 26 -7.97 -7.72 -4.00
CA TYR A 26 -6.95 -8.67 -3.59
C TYR A 26 -7.44 -10.10 -3.76
N SER A 27 -6.54 -11.00 -4.15
CA SER A 27 -6.84 -12.43 -4.14
C SER A 27 -6.94 -12.93 -2.69
N LYS A 28 -7.58 -14.09 -2.51
CA LYS A 28 -7.79 -14.66 -1.18
C LYS A 28 -6.49 -14.84 -0.41
N ASP A 29 -5.43 -15.27 -1.10
CA ASP A 29 -4.12 -15.56 -0.49
C ASP A 29 -3.10 -14.45 -0.75
N ALA A 30 -3.54 -13.24 -1.05
CA ALA A 30 -2.67 -12.12 -1.35
C ALA A 30 -1.74 -11.80 -0.16
N ILE A 31 -0.60 -11.22 -0.50
CA ILE A 31 0.39 -10.79 0.49
C ILE A 31 0.61 -9.29 0.31
N ASN A 32 0.55 -8.54 1.40
CA ASN A 32 0.90 -7.12 1.43
C ASN A 32 2.17 -6.98 2.27
N ASP A 33 3.27 -6.71 1.58
CA ASP A 33 4.60 -6.63 2.16
C ASP A 33 5.08 -5.17 2.14
N GLN A 34 4.89 -4.48 3.26
CA GLN A 34 5.47 -3.15 3.45
C GLN A 34 6.85 -3.36 4.07
N VAL A 35 7.90 -3.15 3.28
CA VAL A 35 9.25 -3.60 3.64
C VAL A 35 9.82 -2.90 4.88
N VAL A 36 9.26 -1.75 5.26
CA VAL A 36 9.68 -1.05 6.49
C VAL A 36 9.19 -1.76 7.76
N PHE A 37 8.23 -2.67 7.63
CA PHE A 37 7.74 -3.46 8.76
C PHE A 37 8.37 -4.84 8.76
N THR A 38 8.42 -5.49 9.92
CA THR A 38 9.15 -6.77 10.08
C THR A 38 8.44 -7.94 9.42
N GLU A 39 7.12 -7.91 9.33
CA GLU A 39 6.34 -9.03 8.81
C GLU A 39 5.35 -8.55 7.76
N PRO A 40 5.22 -9.30 6.65
CA PRO A 40 4.15 -9.01 5.69
C PRO A 40 2.79 -9.42 6.25
N VAL A 41 1.75 -8.80 5.74
CA VAL A 41 0.36 -9.13 6.04
C VAL A 41 -0.11 -10.18 5.01
N ARG A 42 -0.58 -11.32 5.49
CA ARG A 42 -0.90 -12.47 4.63
C ARG A 42 -2.38 -12.76 4.65
N GLY A 43 -2.95 -12.88 3.46
CA GLY A 43 -4.35 -13.20 3.25
C GLY A 43 -5.25 -11.99 3.20
N ARG A 44 -6.30 -12.09 2.40
CA ARG A 44 -7.22 -10.98 2.16
C ARG A 44 -7.90 -10.49 3.45
N ASP A 45 -8.23 -11.41 4.36
CA ASP A 45 -8.91 -11.04 5.61
C ASP A 45 -7.99 -10.22 6.51
N GLU A 46 -6.71 -10.59 6.60
CA GLU A 46 -5.72 -9.84 7.38
C GLU A 46 -5.41 -8.49 6.74
N ILE A 47 -5.37 -8.45 5.41
CA ILE A 47 -5.19 -7.19 4.66
C ILE A 47 -6.36 -6.26 4.94
N ARG A 48 -7.59 -6.79 4.96
CA ARG A 48 -8.78 -6.01 5.31
C ARG A 48 -8.67 -5.42 6.71
N ALA A 49 -8.29 -6.25 7.68
CA ALA A 49 -8.13 -5.79 9.07
C ALA A 49 -7.09 -4.67 9.18
N MET A 50 -5.99 -4.80 8.44
CA MET A 50 -4.96 -3.77 8.40
C MET A 50 -5.52 -2.43 7.91
N PHE A 51 -6.24 -2.42 6.79
CA PHE A 51 -6.82 -1.19 6.25
C PHE A 51 -7.88 -0.60 7.17
N GLU A 52 -8.70 -1.43 7.82
CA GLU A 52 -9.70 -0.95 8.78
C GLU A 52 -9.03 -0.16 9.91
N ILE A 53 -7.92 -0.67 10.44
CA ILE A 53 -7.17 0.01 11.50
C ILE A 53 -6.52 1.29 10.96
N GLU A 54 -5.89 1.21 9.79
CA GLU A 54 -5.16 2.35 9.22
C GLU A 54 -6.08 3.52 8.90
N PHE A 55 -7.23 3.25 8.32
CA PHE A 55 -8.18 4.31 7.95
C PHE A 55 -8.85 4.94 9.17
N GLN A 56 -8.90 4.24 10.30
CA GLN A 56 -9.39 4.83 11.56
C GLN A 56 -8.35 5.77 12.18
N ARG A 57 -7.06 5.52 11.92
CA ARG A 57 -5.97 6.28 12.55
C ARG A 57 -5.62 7.55 11.82
N ALA A 58 -5.78 7.58 10.50
CA ALA A 58 -5.38 8.71 9.68
C ALA A 58 -6.13 8.73 8.37
N LYS A 59 -6.36 9.92 7.85
CA LYS A 59 -6.80 10.09 6.47
C LYS A 59 -5.57 9.95 5.57
N MET A 60 -5.58 8.94 4.70
CA MET A 60 -4.47 8.66 3.81
C MET A 60 -4.87 8.95 2.37
N ILE A 61 -4.03 9.70 1.67
CA ILE A 61 -4.23 10.05 0.27
C ILE A 61 -3.00 9.62 -0.51
N CYS A 62 -3.23 8.88 -1.58
CA CYS A 62 -2.20 8.45 -2.53
C CYS A 62 -2.32 9.31 -3.78
N ILE A 63 -1.28 10.07 -4.08
CA ILE A 63 -1.20 10.86 -5.31
C ILE A 63 -0.35 10.08 -6.30
N LYS A 64 -0.94 9.73 -7.44
CA LYS A 64 -0.24 8.99 -8.49
C LYS A 64 0.77 9.90 -9.16
N GLU A 65 2.05 9.52 -9.12
CA GLU A 65 3.11 10.20 -9.87
C GLU A 65 3.38 9.47 -11.18
N ASN A 66 3.54 8.15 -11.14
CA ASN A 66 3.80 7.31 -12.31
C ASN A 66 3.20 5.93 -12.12
N ILE A 67 2.76 5.33 -13.22
CA ILE A 67 2.42 3.90 -13.27
C ILE A 67 3.22 3.27 -14.40
N LEU A 68 3.94 2.21 -14.10
CA LEU A 68 4.74 1.43 -15.05
C LEU A 68 4.25 -0.01 -15.03
N VAL A 69 4.11 -0.61 -16.21
CA VAL A 69 3.62 -2.00 -16.33
C VAL A 69 4.69 -2.83 -17.02
N SER A 70 5.00 -3.99 -16.44
CA SER A 70 5.89 -4.97 -17.03
C SER A 70 5.35 -6.37 -16.73
N GLY A 71 4.78 -7.02 -17.75
CA GLY A 71 4.14 -8.32 -17.58
C GLY A 71 3.02 -8.27 -16.55
N ASP A 72 3.10 -9.13 -15.54
CA ASP A 72 2.13 -9.17 -14.43
C ASP A 72 2.36 -8.10 -13.37
N TRP A 73 3.43 -7.34 -13.48
CA TRP A 73 3.81 -6.34 -12.49
C TRP A 73 3.37 -4.95 -12.87
N VAL A 74 2.87 -4.22 -11.90
CA VAL A 74 2.59 -2.78 -12.01
C VAL A 74 3.36 -2.09 -10.89
N VAL A 75 4.11 -1.05 -11.25
CA VAL A 75 4.81 -0.21 -10.27
C VAL A 75 4.07 1.12 -10.20
N LEU A 76 3.66 1.49 -9.00
CA LEU A 76 3.04 2.77 -8.70
C LEU A 76 4.03 3.62 -7.92
N GLU A 77 4.50 4.70 -8.53
CA GLU A 77 5.24 5.74 -7.82
C GLU A 77 4.24 6.75 -7.30
N TRP A 78 4.31 7.06 -6.01
CA TRP A 78 3.30 7.89 -5.37
C TRP A 78 3.91 8.91 -4.42
N SER A 79 3.12 9.92 -4.10
CA SER A 79 3.39 10.85 -3.01
C SER A 79 2.11 11.04 -2.19
N ASP A 80 2.23 11.67 -1.04
CA ASP A 80 1.06 12.11 -0.28
C ASP A 80 1.08 13.62 -0.13
N PRO A 81 -0.04 14.23 0.36
CA PRO A 81 -0.13 15.70 0.43
C PRO A 81 0.88 16.36 1.37
N ILE A 82 1.48 15.64 2.29
CA ILE A 82 2.40 16.20 3.28
C ILE A 82 3.86 15.83 3.01
N GLY A 83 4.14 15.26 1.84
CA GLY A 83 5.50 15.14 1.34
C GLY A 83 6.13 13.75 1.44
N LEU A 84 5.42 12.75 1.97
CA LEU A 84 5.93 11.37 1.91
C LEU A 84 5.90 10.88 0.47
N ARG A 85 6.94 10.17 0.06
CA ARG A 85 7.08 9.63 -1.28
C ARG A 85 7.45 8.16 -1.19
N GLY A 86 6.96 7.39 -2.15
CA GLY A 86 7.29 5.98 -2.18
C GLY A 86 6.91 5.32 -3.49
N CYS A 87 7.05 4.01 -3.52
CA CYS A 87 6.59 3.21 -4.64
C CYS A 87 6.04 1.89 -4.15
N GLY A 88 5.09 1.36 -4.89
CA GLY A 88 4.51 0.06 -4.63
C GLY A 88 4.58 -0.82 -5.86
N PHE A 89 4.87 -2.09 -5.64
CA PHE A 89 4.88 -3.12 -6.67
C PHE A 89 3.65 -3.98 -6.47
N PHE A 90 2.87 -4.15 -7.54
CA PHE A 90 1.66 -4.96 -7.51
C PHE A 90 1.81 -6.08 -8.53
N LYS A 91 1.71 -7.32 -8.09
CA LYS A 91 1.63 -8.45 -9.00
C LYS A 91 0.16 -8.80 -9.21
N ILE A 92 -0.29 -8.70 -10.47
CA ILE A 92 -1.69 -8.84 -10.83
C ILE A 92 -1.85 -10.13 -11.62
N LYS A 93 -2.77 -10.99 -11.17
CA LYS A 93 -3.14 -12.22 -11.89
C LYS A 93 -4.66 -12.36 -11.88
N ASN A 94 -5.22 -12.64 -13.04
CA ASN A 94 -6.67 -12.83 -13.19
C ASN A 94 -7.46 -11.64 -12.67
N GLY A 95 -6.92 -10.41 -12.86
CA GLY A 95 -7.57 -9.18 -12.44
C GLY A 95 -7.51 -8.88 -10.95
N LEU A 96 -6.72 -9.63 -10.18
CA LEU A 96 -6.61 -9.47 -8.73
C LEU A 96 -5.16 -9.27 -8.31
N ILE A 97 -4.96 -8.50 -7.24
CA ILE A 97 -3.65 -8.29 -6.63
C ILE A 97 -3.26 -9.55 -5.85
N ASN A 98 -2.16 -10.15 -6.26
CA ASN A 98 -1.62 -11.37 -5.65
C ASN A 98 -0.56 -11.04 -4.61
N LEU A 99 0.25 -10.01 -4.92
CA LEU A 99 1.31 -9.53 -4.06
C LEU A 99 1.39 -8.01 -4.21
N GLN A 100 1.48 -7.34 -3.10
CA GLN A 100 1.79 -5.90 -3.06
C GLN A 100 3.02 -5.72 -2.19
N ARG A 101 3.99 -4.95 -2.68
CA ARG A 101 5.20 -4.64 -1.92
C ARG A 101 5.41 -3.14 -1.95
N GLY A 102 5.50 -2.54 -0.77
CA GLY A 102 5.62 -1.09 -0.66
C GLY A 102 6.97 -0.68 -0.08
N TYR A 103 7.50 0.43 -0.60
CA TYR A 103 8.75 1.03 -0.17
C TYR A 103 8.51 2.51 0.12
N PHE A 104 8.87 2.94 1.32
CA PHE A 104 8.87 4.36 1.66
C PHE A 104 9.84 4.58 2.82
N ASP A 105 10.21 5.84 3.05
CA ASP A 105 11.16 6.20 4.12
C ASP A 105 10.43 6.24 5.46
N GLN A 106 10.77 5.30 6.35
CA GLN A 106 10.13 5.17 7.64
C GLN A 106 10.41 6.37 8.56
N LEU A 107 11.62 6.95 8.50
CA LEU A 107 11.93 8.13 9.32
C LEU A 107 11.09 9.33 8.90
N THR A 108 10.93 9.55 7.60
CA THR A 108 10.06 10.61 7.08
C THR A 108 8.62 10.36 7.51
N PHE A 109 8.16 9.11 7.46
CA PHE A 109 6.82 8.75 7.91
C PHE A 109 6.60 9.11 9.38
N PHE A 110 7.53 8.75 10.26
CA PHE A 110 7.43 9.10 11.69
C PHE A 110 7.40 10.62 11.89
N LYS A 111 8.27 11.34 11.19
CA LYS A 111 8.34 12.80 11.29
C LYS A 111 7.03 13.46 10.86
N ILE A 112 6.51 13.06 9.71
CA ILE A 112 5.28 13.62 9.15
C ILE A 112 4.07 13.32 10.04
N GLN A 113 3.99 12.09 10.57
CA GLN A 113 2.89 11.67 11.43
C GLN A 113 3.08 12.11 12.88
N ASN A 114 4.18 12.81 13.18
CA ASN A 114 4.52 13.26 14.52
C ASN A 114 4.57 12.10 15.53
N LEU A 115 5.15 10.99 15.09
CA LEU A 115 5.31 9.79 15.91
C LEU A 115 6.73 9.76 16.50
N PRO A 116 6.89 9.23 17.72
CA PRO A 116 8.23 9.08 18.30
C PRO A 116 9.03 8.02 17.56
N ILE A 117 10.31 8.30 17.34
CA ILE A 117 11.22 7.31 16.77
C ILE A 117 11.57 6.32 17.89
N PRO A 118 11.44 4.99 17.66
CA PRO A 118 11.78 4.01 18.69
C PRO A 118 13.24 4.15 19.14
N ASN A 119 13.49 3.94 20.43
CA ASN A 119 14.83 4.08 21.00
C ASN A 119 15.84 3.13 20.37
N ASN A 120 15.38 1.97 19.90
CA ASN A 120 16.23 0.94 19.30
C ASN A 120 16.17 0.95 17.77
N TYR A 121 15.79 2.08 17.17
CA TYR A 121 15.57 2.14 15.71
C TYR A 121 16.82 1.71 14.94
N LEU A 122 17.98 2.16 15.36
CA LEU A 122 19.25 1.84 14.68
C LEU A 122 19.78 0.45 15.00
N ASP A 123 19.16 -0.25 15.93
CA ASP A 123 19.57 -1.60 16.34
C ASP A 123 18.83 -2.71 15.58
N ARG A 124 18.03 -2.34 14.61
CA ARG A 124 17.17 -3.25 13.85
C ARG A 124 17.93 -4.06 12.84
#